data_6b672dd86a703dff2a7b2631ab317a93
#
_entry.id   6b672dd86a703dff2a7b2631ab317a93
#
_cell.length_a   1.000
_cell.length_b   1.000
_cell.length_c   1.000
_cell.angle_alpha   90.00
_cell.angle_beta   90.00
_cell.angle_gamma   90.00
#
_symmetry.space_group_name_H-M   'P 1'
#
loop_
_entity.id
_entity.type
_entity.pdbx_description
1 polymer ?
#
loop_
_entity_poly.entity_id
_entity_poly.type
_entity_poly.pdbx_seq_one_letter_code
_entity_poly.pdbx_strand_id
1 'polypeptide(L)'
;PYNCRQYCDAYHLLENVARWEKPQVFGIAKKMDRTQMKSNYCKSVEAAKALRDLVLKLNSRYILLSYNNNGKKLQCRSNAKMTDEEIIEILSLRGDVKVFTMGYRGFDAGKSEFNKDNQERIFLCSVNK
;
A
#
# COMPACT_ATOMS: atom_id res chain seq x y z
N PRO A 1 -1.63 -1.09 0.16
CA PRO A 1 -1.15 0.26 0.52
C PRO A 1 0.21 0.53 -0.09
N TYR A 2 0.27 1.55 -0.88
CA TYR A 2 1.48 2.03 -1.57
C TYR A 2 2.07 3.29 -0.91
N ASN A 3 1.72 3.54 0.36
CA ASN A 3 2.19 4.70 1.11
C ASN A 3 3.18 4.26 2.19
N CYS A 4 4.31 4.98 2.34
CA CYS A 4 5.27 4.75 3.41
C CYS A 4 4.78 5.21 4.78
N ARG A 5 3.71 6.01 4.82
CA ARG A 5 3.14 6.48 6.08
C ARG A 5 2.30 5.37 6.70
N GLN A 6 2.63 5.02 7.89
CA GLN A 6 1.82 4.10 8.68
C GLN A 6 0.51 4.77 9.06
N TYR A 7 -0.61 4.05 8.91
CA TYR A 7 -1.92 4.54 9.32
C TYR A 7 -1.92 4.99 10.79
N CYS A 8 -1.33 4.21 11.66
CA CYS A 8 -1.22 4.52 13.09
C CYS A 8 -0.44 5.81 13.38
N ASP A 9 0.49 6.23 12.52
CA ASP A 9 1.20 7.48 12.70
C ASP A 9 0.35 8.71 12.37
N ALA A 10 -0.61 8.57 11.43
CA ALA A 10 -1.48 9.65 10.99
C ALA A 10 -2.77 9.75 11.83
N TYR A 11 -3.35 8.59 12.20
CA TYR A 11 -4.72 8.53 12.71
C TYR A 11 -4.86 8.03 14.15
N HIS A 12 -3.76 7.69 14.86
CA HIS A 12 -3.83 7.14 16.21
C HIS A 12 -4.62 8.01 17.20
N LEU A 13 -4.55 9.34 17.05
CA LEU A 13 -5.32 10.24 17.91
C LEU A 13 -6.82 10.09 17.70
N LEU A 14 -7.26 10.04 16.43
CA LEU A 14 -8.67 9.86 16.08
C LEU A 14 -9.20 8.49 16.52
N GLU A 15 -8.38 7.44 16.37
CA GLU A 15 -8.70 6.10 16.86
C GLU A 15 -8.88 6.08 18.38
N ASN A 16 -7.98 6.73 19.13
CA ASN A 16 -8.09 6.81 20.59
C ASN A 16 -9.35 7.57 21.02
N VAL A 17 -9.71 8.64 20.31
CA VAL A 17 -10.95 9.38 20.58
C VAL A 17 -12.17 8.51 20.27
N ALA A 18 -12.17 7.81 19.14
CA ALA A 18 -13.28 6.94 18.74
C ALA A 18 -13.50 5.77 19.73
N ARG A 19 -12.41 5.23 20.29
CA ARG A 19 -12.44 4.16 21.29
C ARG A 19 -12.58 4.65 22.72
N TRP A 20 -12.51 5.95 22.92
CA TRP A 20 -12.49 6.59 24.24
C TRP A 20 -11.32 6.10 25.12
N GLU A 21 -10.16 5.89 24.49
CA GLU A 21 -8.96 5.39 25.16
C GLU A 21 -7.97 6.52 25.47
N LYS A 22 -7.30 6.44 26.61
CA LYS A 22 -6.20 7.34 27.01
C LYS A 22 -4.92 6.54 27.20
N PRO A 23 -4.23 6.15 26.12
CA PRO A 23 -3.02 5.36 26.21
C PRO A 23 -1.89 6.16 26.87
N GLN A 24 -0.95 5.43 27.47
CA GLN A 24 0.28 6.04 27.98
C GLN A 24 1.06 6.70 26.85
N VAL A 25 1.57 7.90 27.09
CA VAL A 25 2.31 8.69 26.09
C VAL A 25 3.74 8.94 26.56
N PHE A 26 4.66 9.01 25.60
CA PHE A 26 6.10 9.10 25.83
C PHE A 26 6.72 10.28 25.06
N GLY A 27 7.89 10.71 25.55
CA GLY A 27 8.71 11.74 24.91
C GLY A 27 8.10 13.14 24.94
N ILE A 28 8.82 14.11 24.38
CA ILE A 28 8.42 15.52 24.33
C ILE A 28 7.12 15.70 23.52
N ALA A 29 6.97 14.94 22.44
CA ALA A 29 5.80 15.03 21.54
C ALA A 29 4.55 14.29 22.07
N LYS A 30 4.60 13.75 23.30
CA LYS A 30 3.47 13.05 23.95
C LYS A 30 2.79 12.05 23.03
N LYS A 31 3.57 11.16 22.43
CA LYS A 31 3.05 10.12 21.53
C LYS A 31 2.93 8.78 22.24
N MET A 32 1.86 8.05 21.93
CA MET A 32 1.72 6.66 22.37
C MET A 32 2.70 5.73 21.63
N ASP A 33 3.01 4.58 22.21
CA ASP A 33 3.71 3.51 21.49
C ASP A 33 2.80 2.91 20.42
N ARG A 34 3.31 2.84 19.19
CA ARG A 34 2.60 2.32 18.01
C ARG A 34 3.34 1.17 17.33
N THR A 35 4.32 0.61 18.02
CA THR A 35 5.20 -0.42 17.46
C THR A 35 4.40 -1.62 16.94
N GLN A 36 3.42 -2.07 17.71
CA GLN A 36 2.56 -3.20 17.35
C GLN A 36 1.48 -2.88 16.29
N MET A 37 1.26 -1.59 16.02
CA MET A 37 0.25 -1.14 15.06
C MET A 37 0.82 -0.94 13.64
N LYS A 38 2.11 -1.13 13.45
CA LYS A 38 2.79 -0.89 12.17
C LYS A 38 2.50 -2.00 11.17
N SER A 39 2.06 -1.59 9.99
CA SER A 39 1.77 -2.51 8.88
C SER A 39 3.05 -2.85 8.10
N ASN A 40 3.25 -4.13 7.79
CA ASN A 40 4.34 -4.59 6.94
C ASN A 40 4.17 -4.13 5.48
N TYR A 41 2.95 -3.85 5.04
CA TYR A 41 2.69 -3.27 3.70
C TYR A 41 3.32 -1.89 3.50
N CYS A 42 3.65 -1.18 4.58
CA CYS A 42 4.32 0.12 4.51
C CYS A 42 5.86 0.02 4.55
N LYS A 43 6.40 -1.19 4.67
CA LYS A 43 7.86 -1.43 4.67
C LYS A 43 8.31 -1.93 3.31
N SER A 44 9.34 -1.29 2.72
CA SER A 44 9.78 -1.62 1.34
C SER A 44 10.27 -3.06 1.17
N VAL A 45 10.86 -3.65 2.20
CA VAL A 45 11.40 -5.03 2.16
C VAL A 45 10.31 -6.07 2.44
N GLU A 46 9.30 -5.71 3.23
CA GLU A 46 8.28 -6.65 3.72
C GLU A 46 6.99 -6.62 2.91
N ALA A 47 6.75 -5.57 2.10
CA ALA A 47 5.46 -5.37 1.43
C ALA A 47 5.11 -6.51 0.47
N ALA A 48 6.06 -6.92 -0.38
CA ALA A 48 5.85 -8.01 -1.34
C ALA A 48 5.60 -9.35 -0.62
N LYS A 49 6.37 -9.63 0.44
CA LYS A 49 6.19 -10.83 1.26
C LYS A 49 4.82 -10.86 1.95
N ALA A 50 4.40 -9.72 2.52
CA ALA A 50 3.09 -9.60 3.15
C ALA A 50 1.94 -9.77 2.14
N LEU A 51 2.09 -9.23 0.90
CA LEU A 51 1.13 -9.45 -0.17
C LEU A 51 1.06 -10.92 -0.57
N ARG A 52 2.21 -11.57 -0.76
CA ARG A 52 2.28 -12.99 -1.09
C ARG A 52 1.58 -13.86 -0.04
N ASP A 53 1.86 -13.62 1.24
CA ASP A 53 1.23 -14.35 2.34
C ASP A 53 -0.29 -14.18 2.35
N LEU A 54 -0.77 -12.96 2.13
CA LEU A 54 -2.20 -12.68 1.98
C LEU A 54 -2.81 -13.43 0.79
N VAL A 55 -2.23 -13.30 -0.39
CA VAL A 55 -2.72 -13.89 -1.65
C VAL A 55 -2.83 -15.41 -1.54
N LEU A 56 -1.85 -16.06 -0.90
CA LEU A 56 -1.87 -17.52 -0.71
C LEU A 56 -2.95 -17.98 0.27
N LYS A 57 -3.35 -17.13 1.22
CA LYS A 57 -4.36 -17.46 2.24
C LYS A 57 -5.79 -17.10 1.82
N LEU A 58 -5.97 -16.27 0.79
CA LEU A 58 -7.30 -15.87 0.33
C LEU A 58 -8.08 -17.06 -0.25
N ASN A 59 -9.28 -17.29 0.26
CA ASN A 59 -10.25 -18.19 -0.36
C ASN A 59 -11.23 -17.38 -1.22
N SER A 60 -10.89 -17.22 -2.49
CA SER A 60 -11.67 -16.39 -3.43
C SER A 60 -11.56 -16.93 -4.85
N ARG A 61 -12.54 -16.62 -5.71
CA ARG A 61 -12.53 -16.94 -7.15
C ARG A 61 -11.74 -15.91 -7.95
N TYR A 62 -11.73 -14.68 -7.47
CA TYR A 62 -11.02 -13.55 -8.10
C TYR A 62 -10.31 -12.74 -7.05
N ILE A 63 -9.13 -12.22 -7.40
CA ILE A 63 -8.40 -11.24 -6.60
C ILE A 63 -8.27 -9.99 -7.45
N LEU A 64 -8.76 -8.87 -6.95
CA LEU A 64 -8.63 -7.57 -7.59
C LEU A 64 -7.72 -6.69 -6.74
N LEU A 65 -6.59 -6.28 -7.30
CA LEU A 65 -5.62 -5.41 -6.65
C LEU A 65 -5.47 -4.11 -7.43
N SER A 66 -5.73 -2.98 -6.80
CA SER A 66 -5.41 -1.65 -7.35
C SER A 66 -4.05 -1.19 -6.82
N TYR A 67 -3.19 -0.74 -7.73
CA TYR A 67 -1.85 -0.26 -7.39
C TYR A 67 -1.35 0.77 -8.44
N ASN A 68 -0.65 1.82 -7.99
CA ASN A 68 -0.10 2.81 -8.91
C ASN A 68 1.27 2.39 -9.48
N ASN A 69 1.71 3.02 -10.57
CA ASN A 69 2.96 2.69 -11.26
C ASN A 69 4.22 3.33 -10.64
N ASN A 70 4.11 3.94 -9.47
CA ASN A 70 5.20 4.72 -8.89
C ASN A 70 6.15 3.88 -8.01
N GLY A 71 6.16 2.55 -8.17
CA GLY A 71 7.05 1.65 -7.43
C GLY A 71 8.51 1.91 -7.75
N LYS A 72 9.33 2.18 -6.74
CA LYS A 72 10.80 2.28 -6.81
C LYS A 72 11.37 3.30 -7.82
N LYS A 73 10.61 4.26 -8.34
CA LYS A 73 11.15 5.34 -9.19
C LYS A 73 11.95 6.31 -8.33
N LEU A 74 13.24 6.50 -8.67
CA LEU A 74 14.22 7.29 -7.91
C LEU A 74 13.84 8.77 -7.69
N GLN A 75 12.97 9.33 -8.51
CA GLN A 75 12.60 10.76 -8.45
C GLN A 75 11.14 11.00 -8.05
N CYS A 76 10.41 9.97 -7.71
CA CYS A 76 8.99 10.09 -7.38
C CYS A 76 8.78 10.14 -5.87
N ARG A 77 8.01 11.13 -5.40
CA ARG A 77 7.52 11.18 -4.01
C ARG A 77 6.53 10.04 -3.69
N SER A 78 6.29 9.17 -4.65
CA SER A 78 5.48 7.99 -4.46
C SER A 78 6.17 7.01 -3.54
N ASN A 79 5.40 6.48 -2.65
CA ASN A 79 5.80 5.52 -1.65
C ASN A 79 5.37 4.09 -2.01
N ALA A 80 5.12 3.83 -3.29
CA ALA A 80 4.87 2.48 -3.76
C ALA A 80 6.07 1.59 -3.46
N LYS A 81 5.81 0.42 -2.90
CA LYS A 81 6.84 -0.48 -2.35
C LYS A 81 7.10 -1.69 -3.22
N MET A 82 6.22 -1.95 -4.18
CA MET A 82 6.29 -3.10 -5.08
C MET A 82 6.33 -2.64 -6.53
N THR A 83 7.02 -3.39 -7.38
CA THR A 83 6.97 -3.23 -8.83
C THR A 83 5.80 -4.03 -9.42
N ASP A 84 5.50 -3.81 -10.71
CA ASP A 84 4.47 -4.56 -11.43
C ASP A 84 4.82 -6.02 -11.54
N GLU A 85 6.09 -6.28 -11.83
CA GLU A 85 6.62 -7.62 -11.97
C GLU A 85 6.46 -8.41 -10.66
N GLU A 86 6.80 -7.80 -9.52
CA GLU A 86 6.61 -8.40 -8.20
C GLU A 86 5.13 -8.72 -7.92
N ILE A 87 4.21 -7.81 -8.31
CA ILE A 87 2.77 -8.00 -8.11
C ILE A 87 2.24 -9.12 -9.01
N ILE A 88 2.62 -9.11 -10.29
CA ILE A 88 2.19 -10.12 -11.26
C ILE A 88 2.70 -11.50 -10.84
N GLU A 89 3.98 -11.60 -10.46
CA GLU A 89 4.57 -12.86 -9.97
C GLU A 89 3.79 -13.42 -8.77
N ILE A 90 3.49 -12.57 -7.78
CA ILE A 90 2.74 -12.98 -6.59
C ILE A 90 1.33 -13.45 -6.94
N LEU A 91 0.60 -12.72 -7.78
CA LEU A 91 -0.77 -13.07 -8.16
C LEU A 91 -0.82 -14.31 -9.04
N SER A 92 0.18 -14.51 -9.91
CA SER A 92 0.29 -15.69 -10.78
C SER A 92 0.48 -17.00 -10.02
N LEU A 93 0.87 -16.96 -8.74
CA LEU A 93 0.86 -18.14 -7.88
C LEU A 93 -0.55 -18.74 -7.68
N ARG A 94 -1.59 -17.96 -7.97
CA ARG A 94 -2.99 -18.38 -7.76
C ARG A 94 -3.77 -18.56 -9.06
N GLY A 95 -3.32 -17.98 -10.16
CA GLY A 95 -4.02 -18.13 -11.45
C GLY A 95 -3.62 -17.09 -12.49
N ASP A 96 -4.48 -16.92 -13.48
CA ASP A 96 -4.23 -16.02 -14.61
C ASP A 96 -4.41 -14.55 -14.22
N VAL A 97 -3.45 -13.72 -14.58
CA VAL A 97 -3.44 -12.28 -14.23
C VAL A 97 -3.67 -11.43 -15.47
N LYS A 98 -4.67 -10.54 -15.41
CA LYS A 98 -4.90 -9.47 -16.40
C LYS A 98 -4.63 -8.12 -15.75
N VAL A 99 -3.95 -7.22 -16.48
CA VAL A 99 -3.63 -5.87 -15.99
C VAL A 99 -4.38 -4.85 -16.82
N PHE A 100 -5.16 -4.00 -16.14
CA PHE A 100 -5.85 -2.86 -16.72
C PHE A 100 -5.15 -1.59 -16.24
N THR A 101 -4.86 -0.69 -17.18
CA THR A 101 -4.12 0.53 -16.90
C THR A 101 -4.95 1.74 -17.28
N MET A 102 -4.97 2.76 -16.43
CA MET A 102 -5.59 4.05 -16.69
C MET A 102 -4.65 5.18 -16.28
N GLY A 103 -4.38 6.10 -17.19
CA GLY A 103 -3.68 7.34 -16.88
C GLY A 103 -4.52 8.23 -15.97
N TYR A 104 -3.92 8.84 -14.98
CA TYR A 104 -4.61 9.83 -14.16
C TYR A 104 -3.72 11.04 -13.88
N ARG A 105 -4.39 12.20 -13.73
CA ARG A 105 -3.72 13.42 -13.33
C ARG A 105 -3.61 13.44 -11.81
N GLY A 106 -2.36 13.37 -11.30
CA GLY A 106 -2.10 13.48 -9.86
C GLY A 106 -2.55 14.84 -9.31
N PHE A 107 -2.86 14.88 -8.02
CA PHE A 107 -3.13 16.14 -7.32
C PHE A 107 -1.86 17.00 -7.30
N ASP A 108 -1.99 18.25 -7.77
CA ASP A 108 -0.91 19.23 -7.77
C ASP A 108 -1.19 20.32 -6.73
N ALA A 109 -0.27 20.44 -5.78
CA ALA A 109 -0.30 21.49 -4.77
C ALA A 109 0.40 22.80 -5.25
N GLY A 110 0.61 22.97 -6.56
CA GLY A 110 1.11 24.20 -7.17
C GLY A 110 2.63 24.41 -7.13
N LYS A 111 3.42 23.45 -6.66
CA LYS A 111 4.90 23.55 -6.59
C LYS A 111 5.66 22.32 -7.11
N SER A 112 4.98 21.34 -7.66
CA SER A 112 5.62 20.12 -8.15
C SER A 112 5.46 19.98 -9.66
N GLU A 113 6.56 19.71 -10.35
CA GLU A 113 6.49 19.26 -11.74
C GLU A 113 5.67 17.98 -11.83
N PHE A 114 4.67 17.99 -12.70
CA PHE A 114 3.81 16.84 -12.95
C PHE A 114 4.62 15.67 -13.47
N ASN A 115 4.54 14.55 -12.79
CA ASN A 115 4.89 13.28 -13.42
C ASN A 115 3.75 12.94 -14.40
N LYS A 116 3.93 13.24 -15.68
CA LYS A 116 2.94 13.03 -16.75
C LYS A 116 2.58 11.55 -16.94
N ASP A 117 3.38 10.64 -16.38
CA ASP A 117 3.26 9.19 -16.54
C ASP A 117 2.60 8.49 -15.36
N ASN A 118 1.80 9.22 -14.58
CA ASN A 118 1.04 8.60 -13.49
C ASN A 118 -0.05 7.69 -14.05
N GLN A 119 -0.01 6.43 -13.63
CA GLN A 119 -0.98 5.42 -14.00
C GLN A 119 -1.49 4.70 -12.77
N GLU A 120 -2.79 4.52 -12.68
CA GLU A 120 -3.40 3.55 -11.79
C GLU A 120 -3.63 2.25 -12.57
N ARG A 121 -3.38 1.15 -11.90
CA ARG A 121 -3.54 -0.18 -12.49
C ARG A 121 -4.40 -1.04 -11.61
N ILE A 122 -5.18 -1.86 -12.28
CA ILE A 122 -5.98 -2.91 -11.66
C ILE A 122 -5.44 -4.24 -12.17
N PHE A 123 -4.96 -5.05 -11.25
CA PHE A 123 -4.55 -6.42 -11.49
C PHE A 123 -5.71 -7.33 -11.12
N LEU A 124 -6.25 -8.03 -12.09
CA LEU A 124 -7.30 -9.04 -11.90
C LEU A 124 -6.69 -10.43 -12.03
N CYS A 125 -6.66 -11.15 -10.92
CA CYS A 125 -6.28 -12.56 -10.92
C CYS A 125 -7.53 -13.45 -10.91
N SER A 126 -7.66 -14.32 -11.90
CA SER A 126 -8.65 -15.40 -11.94
C SER A 126 -8.03 -16.62 -11.29
N VAL A 127 -8.49 -16.94 -10.09
CA VAL A 127 -7.88 -18.01 -9.27
C VAL A 127 -8.22 -19.37 -9.85
N ASN A 128 -7.18 -20.19 -10.10
CA ASN A 128 -7.34 -21.57 -10.51
C ASN A 128 -7.93 -22.41 -9.37
N LYS A 129 -8.82 -23.34 -9.71
CA LYS A 129 -9.41 -24.27 -8.73
C LYS A 129 -8.43 -25.33 -8.28
#